data_f872cf413706800909630bbd6be75660
#
_entry.id   f872cf413706800909630bbd6be75660
#
_cell.length_a   1.000
_cell.length_b   1.000
_cell.length_c   1.000
_cell.angle_alpha   90.00
_cell.angle_beta   90.00
_cell.angle_gamma   90.00
#
_symmetry.space_group_name_H-M   'P 1'
#
loop_
_entity.id
_entity.type
_entity.pdbx_description
1 polymer ?
#
loop_
_entity_poly.entity_id
_entity_poly.type
_entity_poly.pdbx_seq_one_letter_code
_entity_poly.pdbx_strand_id
1 'polypeptide(L)'
;MSNCSSENKYSVVAVDRDLNRLADDIAYLVSRSKERLFQTVNTTLVETYWNIGKYIVEFEQRGNVKAKYGTALLSSLAKILRMKLGKGYSHPNLNNMRKFYLLYPIFQTVSEKLSWSHICELIILK
;
A
#
# COMPACT_ATOMS: atom_id res chain seq x y z
N MET A 1 -30.59 15.16 -37.95
CA MET A 1 -29.41 14.54 -37.37
C MET A 1 -28.49 13.87 -38.36
N SER A 2 -29.04 13.11 -39.21
CA SER A 2 -28.22 12.35 -40.13
C SER A 2 -27.76 13.13 -41.35
N ASN A 3 -28.19 14.33 -41.48
CA ASN A 3 -27.97 15.08 -42.71
C ASN A 3 -26.65 15.76 -42.81
N CYS A 4 -25.87 15.71 -41.77
CA CYS A 4 -24.59 16.40 -41.80
C CYS A 4 -23.50 15.63 -42.50
N SER A 5 -23.72 14.39 -42.77
CA SER A 5 -22.65 13.50 -43.22
C SER A 5 -22.14 13.81 -44.62
N SER A 6 -23.01 14.25 -45.50
CA SER A 6 -22.61 14.51 -46.88
C SER A 6 -22.01 15.88 -47.07
N GLU A 7 -22.41 16.83 -46.26
CA GLU A 7 -21.96 18.19 -46.41
C GLU A 7 -20.58 18.45 -45.92
N ASN A 8 -20.21 17.80 -44.83
CA ASN A 8 -19.01 18.14 -44.12
C ASN A 8 -18.22 16.93 -43.72
N LYS A 9 -17.74 16.23 -44.70
CA LYS A 9 -16.87 15.10 -44.50
C LYS A 9 -15.64 15.48 -43.68
N TYR A 10 -15.07 16.65 -43.96
CA TYR A 10 -13.94 17.15 -43.22
C TYR A 10 -14.28 17.57 -41.81
N SER A 11 -15.46 18.12 -41.61
CA SER A 11 -15.93 18.50 -40.29
C SER A 11 -16.16 17.29 -39.41
N VAL A 12 -16.69 16.22 -39.96
CA VAL A 12 -16.89 14.96 -39.23
C VAL A 12 -15.57 14.39 -38.79
N VAL A 13 -14.57 14.39 -39.68
CA VAL A 13 -13.21 13.90 -39.31
C VAL A 13 -12.59 14.75 -38.21
N ALA A 14 -12.76 16.07 -38.30
CA ALA A 14 -12.24 16.97 -37.27
C ALA A 14 -12.91 16.75 -35.92
N VAL A 15 -14.24 16.57 -35.92
CA VAL A 15 -15.01 16.28 -34.71
C VAL A 15 -14.55 14.95 -34.09
N ASP A 16 -14.31 13.95 -34.93
CA ASP A 16 -13.83 12.65 -34.44
C ASP A 16 -12.45 12.76 -33.80
N ARG A 17 -11.57 13.54 -34.37
CA ARG A 17 -10.24 13.80 -33.78
C ARG A 17 -10.36 14.52 -32.46
N ASP A 18 -11.19 15.53 -32.38
CA ASP A 18 -11.41 16.28 -31.16
C ASP A 18 -12.06 15.41 -30.07
N LEU A 19 -13.01 14.58 -30.48
CA LEU A 19 -13.66 13.65 -29.56
C LEU A 19 -12.66 12.61 -29.04
N ASN A 20 -11.81 12.09 -29.92
CA ASN A 20 -10.78 11.15 -29.50
C ASN A 20 -9.78 11.79 -28.55
N ARG A 21 -9.39 13.03 -28.81
CA ARG A 21 -8.50 13.77 -27.90
C ARG A 21 -9.15 13.96 -26.54
N LEU A 22 -10.42 14.33 -26.52
CA LEU A 22 -11.16 14.45 -25.28
C LEU A 22 -11.20 13.12 -24.51
N ALA A 23 -11.47 12.03 -25.21
CA ALA A 23 -11.46 10.71 -24.61
C ALA A 23 -10.09 10.34 -24.04
N ASP A 24 -9.01 10.65 -24.74
CA ASP A 24 -7.64 10.41 -24.28
C ASP A 24 -7.34 11.22 -23.02
N ASP A 25 -7.75 12.48 -23.00
CA ASP A 25 -7.56 13.35 -21.83
C ASP A 25 -8.30 12.80 -20.61
N ILE A 26 -9.52 12.34 -20.82
CA ILE A 26 -10.32 11.75 -19.74
C ILE A 26 -9.67 10.44 -19.27
N ALA A 27 -9.23 9.60 -20.19
CA ALA A 27 -8.57 8.35 -19.84
C ALA A 27 -7.29 8.60 -19.05
N TYR A 28 -6.51 9.60 -19.43
CA TYR A 28 -5.31 10.00 -18.69
C TYR A 28 -5.66 10.47 -17.28
N LEU A 29 -6.66 11.31 -17.15
CA LEU A 29 -7.12 11.80 -15.85
C LEU A 29 -7.55 10.64 -14.94
N VAL A 30 -8.34 9.71 -15.46
CA VAL A 30 -8.79 8.53 -14.70
C VAL A 30 -7.60 7.69 -14.26
N SER A 31 -6.65 7.46 -15.15
CA SER A 31 -5.46 6.68 -14.86
C SER A 31 -4.63 7.32 -13.74
N ARG A 32 -4.43 8.64 -13.81
CA ARG A 32 -3.71 9.38 -12.76
C ARG A 32 -4.43 9.33 -11.41
N SER A 33 -5.75 9.42 -11.43
CA SER A 33 -6.54 9.34 -10.21
C SER A 33 -6.43 7.97 -9.55
N LYS A 34 -6.43 6.90 -10.34
CA LYS A 34 -6.23 5.55 -9.84
C LYS A 34 -4.85 5.37 -9.23
N GLU A 35 -3.80 5.88 -9.86
CA GLU A 35 -2.44 5.83 -9.31
C GLU A 35 -2.35 6.51 -7.96
N ARG A 36 -2.95 7.69 -7.82
CA ARG A 36 -2.98 8.42 -6.55
C ARG A 36 -3.70 7.64 -5.47
N LEU A 37 -4.81 7.02 -5.83
CA LEU A 37 -5.58 6.20 -4.89
C LEU A 37 -4.73 5.02 -4.40
N PHE A 38 -4.04 4.33 -5.29
CA PHE A 38 -3.14 3.24 -4.94
C PHE A 38 -2.02 3.71 -4.03
N GLN A 39 -1.40 4.83 -4.32
CA GLN A 39 -0.34 5.39 -3.48
C GLN A 39 -0.85 5.71 -2.08
N THR A 40 -2.04 6.29 -1.97
CA THR A 40 -2.65 6.61 -0.68
C THR A 40 -2.93 5.34 0.13
N VAL A 41 -3.47 4.31 -0.52
CA VAL A 41 -3.73 3.03 0.14
C VAL A 41 -2.42 2.39 0.62
N ASN A 42 -1.39 2.40 -0.21
CA ASN A 42 -0.09 1.84 0.16
C ASN A 42 0.53 2.59 1.34
N THR A 43 0.46 3.90 1.34
CA THR A 43 1.00 4.72 2.43
C THR A 43 0.29 4.42 3.73
N THR A 44 -1.04 4.35 3.71
CA THR A 44 -1.83 4.02 4.89
C THR A 44 -1.51 2.62 5.40
N LEU A 45 -1.36 1.66 4.50
CA LEU A 45 -1.03 0.29 4.87
C LEU A 45 0.36 0.19 5.47
N VAL A 46 1.33 0.86 4.88
CA VAL A 46 2.71 0.89 5.38
C VAL A 46 2.76 1.53 6.77
N GLU A 47 2.04 2.63 6.96
CA GLU A 47 1.92 3.27 8.27
C GLU A 47 1.31 2.34 9.30
N THR A 48 0.28 1.60 8.92
CA THR A 48 -0.37 0.61 9.78
C THR A 48 0.63 -0.47 10.20
N TYR A 49 1.40 -0.99 9.27
CA TYR A 49 2.40 -2.02 9.56
C TYR A 49 3.51 -1.50 10.47
N TRP A 50 3.92 -0.26 10.27
CA TRP A 50 4.89 0.37 11.17
C TRP A 50 4.33 0.46 12.59
N ASN A 51 3.08 0.86 12.72
CA ASN A 51 2.41 0.94 14.03
C ASN A 51 2.26 -0.43 14.69
N ILE A 52 1.96 -1.46 13.90
CA ILE A 52 1.91 -2.83 14.43
C ILE A 52 3.28 -3.22 14.98
N GLY A 53 4.34 -2.94 14.24
CA GLY A 53 5.70 -3.18 14.70
C GLY A 53 6.02 -2.46 16.00
N LYS A 54 5.59 -1.21 16.10
CA LYS A 54 5.74 -0.42 17.32
C LYS A 54 5.02 -1.07 18.50
N TYR A 55 3.79 -1.50 18.31
CA TYR A 55 3.04 -2.18 19.36
C TYR A 55 3.72 -3.45 19.83
N ILE A 56 4.25 -4.23 18.89
CA ILE A 56 4.97 -5.46 19.22
C ILE A 56 6.21 -5.16 20.06
N VAL A 57 7.02 -4.20 19.64
CA VAL A 57 8.26 -3.85 20.36
C VAL A 57 7.93 -3.29 21.75
N GLU A 58 6.95 -2.42 21.85
CA GLU A 58 6.53 -1.88 23.14
C GLU A 58 6.01 -2.98 24.07
N PHE A 59 5.27 -3.94 23.53
CA PHE A 59 4.81 -5.08 24.31
C PHE A 59 5.96 -5.94 24.80
N GLU A 60 6.95 -6.19 23.97
CA GLU A 60 8.15 -6.96 24.36
C GLU A 60 8.92 -6.34 25.53
N GLN A 61 8.81 -5.01 25.67
CA GLN A 61 9.50 -4.29 26.74
C GLN A 61 8.76 -4.32 28.07
N ARG A 62 7.56 -4.89 28.13
CA ARG A 62 6.85 -5.05 29.38
C ARG A 62 7.48 -6.16 30.21
N GLY A 63 7.51 -5.98 31.52
CA GLY A 63 8.33 -6.73 32.47
C GLY A 63 8.41 -8.23 32.28
N ASN A 64 7.29 -8.95 32.17
CA ASN A 64 7.29 -10.40 32.16
C ASN A 64 7.06 -11.05 30.81
N VAL A 65 7.04 -10.28 29.74
CA VAL A 65 6.71 -10.79 28.40
C VAL A 65 7.74 -11.83 27.95
N LYS A 66 9.02 -11.53 28.12
CA LYS A 66 10.09 -12.44 27.72
C LYS A 66 10.06 -13.74 28.50
N ALA A 67 9.76 -13.67 29.79
CA ALA A 67 9.65 -14.85 30.63
C ALA A 67 8.42 -15.69 30.26
N LYS A 68 7.30 -15.04 29.92
CA LYS A 68 6.04 -15.71 29.62
C LYS A 68 6.02 -16.33 28.23
N TYR A 69 6.47 -15.60 27.22
CA TYR A 69 6.34 -16.03 25.81
C TYR A 69 7.67 -16.48 25.20
N GLY A 70 8.80 -15.92 25.65
CA GLY A 70 10.10 -16.22 25.07
C GLY A 70 10.14 -15.92 23.57
N THR A 71 10.58 -16.90 22.79
CA THR A 71 10.62 -16.79 21.33
C THR A 71 9.29 -17.08 20.66
N ALA A 72 8.28 -17.48 21.41
CA ALA A 72 6.97 -17.86 20.87
C ALA A 72 5.99 -16.68 20.77
N LEU A 73 6.40 -15.47 21.15
CA LEU A 73 5.50 -14.31 21.13
C LEU A 73 4.89 -14.07 19.76
N LEU A 74 5.71 -13.99 18.72
CA LEU A 74 5.21 -13.70 17.37
C LEU A 74 4.37 -14.85 16.81
N SER A 75 4.75 -16.10 17.10
CA SER A 75 3.97 -17.25 16.67
C SER A 75 2.60 -17.27 17.33
N SER A 76 2.54 -16.99 18.62
CA SER A 76 1.29 -16.94 19.38
C SER A 76 0.40 -15.80 18.90
N LEU A 77 0.98 -14.63 18.69
CA LEU A 77 0.27 -13.46 18.17
C LEU A 77 -0.27 -13.71 16.78
N ALA A 78 0.52 -14.36 15.91
CA ALA A 78 0.10 -14.69 14.56
C ALA A 78 -1.14 -15.57 14.54
N LYS A 79 -1.21 -16.56 15.43
CA LYS A 79 -2.38 -17.44 15.53
C LYS A 79 -3.64 -16.65 15.89
N ILE A 80 -3.53 -15.76 16.86
CA ILE A 80 -4.66 -14.95 17.31
C ILE A 80 -5.11 -13.98 16.20
N LEU A 81 -4.16 -13.30 15.56
CA LEU A 81 -4.47 -12.33 14.50
C LEU A 81 -5.06 -13.01 13.27
N ARG A 82 -4.61 -14.22 12.96
CA ARG A 82 -5.20 -14.97 11.85
C ARG A 82 -6.67 -15.23 12.07
N MET A 83 -7.06 -15.52 13.30
CA MET A 83 -8.47 -15.72 13.65
C MET A 83 -9.27 -14.43 13.59
N LYS A 84 -8.67 -13.31 14.00
CA LYS A 84 -9.36 -12.02 14.06
C LYS A 84 -9.39 -11.28 12.72
N LEU A 85 -8.29 -11.32 11.98
CA LEU A 85 -8.08 -10.48 10.80
C LEU A 85 -7.87 -11.28 9.52
N GLY A 86 -7.64 -12.57 9.60
CA GLY A 86 -7.39 -13.43 8.45
C GLY A 86 -5.93 -13.46 8.03
N LYS A 87 -5.69 -13.68 6.74
CA LYS A 87 -4.34 -13.79 6.19
C LYS A 87 -3.61 -12.45 6.19
N GLY A 88 -2.30 -12.50 6.14
CA GLY A 88 -1.46 -11.30 6.08
C GLY A 88 -0.72 -11.00 7.36
N TYR A 89 -1.05 -11.68 8.44
CA TYR A 89 -0.45 -11.45 9.76
C TYR A 89 0.28 -12.71 10.23
N SER A 90 1.02 -13.33 9.31
CA SER A 90 1.84 -14.51 9.61
C SER A 90 3.04 -14.13 10.48
N HIS A 91 3.64 -15.14 11.11
CA HIS A 91 4.86 -14.93 11.89
C HIS A 91 5.96 -14.19 11.09
N PRO A 92 6.32 -14.61 9.87
CA PRO A 92 7.33 -13.87 9.11
C PRO A 92 6.93 -12.42 8.83
N ASN A 93 5.66 -12.17 8.54
CA ASN A 93 5.21 -10.82 8.25
C ASN A 93 5.21 -9.94 9.50
N LEU A 94 4.77 -10.46 10.63
CA LEU A 94 4.84 -9.75 11.91
C LEU A 94 6.30 -9.45 12.29
N ASN A 95 7.20 -10.38 12.02
CA ASN A 95 8.63 -10.16 12.27
C ASN A 95 9.18 -9.04 11.38
N ASN A 96 8.74 -8.95 10.13
CA ASN A 96 9.12 -7.86 9.24
C ASN A 96 8.57 -6.52 9.75
N MET A 97 7.35 -6.49 10.24
CA MET A 97 6.78 -5.27 10.82
C MET A 97 7.57 -4.81 12.04
N ARG A 98 7.96 -5.76 12.89
CA ARG A 98 8.79 -5.49 14.06
C ARG A 98 10.14 -4.91 13.65
N LYS A 99 10.81 -5.54 12.69
CA LYS A 99 12.09 -5.05 12.17
C LYS A 99 11.95 -3.69 11.52
N PHE A 100 10.85 -3.46 10.83
CA PHE A 100 10.57 -2.19 10.19
C PHE A 100 10.58 -1.05 11.22
N TYR A 101 9.86 -1.22 12.31
CA TYR A 101 9.86 -0.22 13.37
C TYR A 101 11.26 -0.03 13.98
N LEU A 102 11.98 -1.12 14.22
CA LEU A 102 13.31 -1.05 14.83
C LEU A 102 14.33 -0.34 13.93
N LEU A 103 14.24 -0.54 12.62
CA LEU A 103 15.13 0.12 11.66
C LEU A 103 14.75 1.57 11.39
N TYR A 104 13.48 1.89 11.46
CA TYR A 104 12.97 3.23 11.18
C TYR A 104 12.06 3.68 12.33
N PRO A 105 12.66 4.04 13.48
CA PRO A 105 11.86 4.40 14.67
C PRO A 105 11.03 5.68 14.48
N ILE A 106 11.32 6.45 13.44
CA ILE A 106 10.52 7.62 13.08
C ILE A 106 9.93 7.36 11.69
N PHE A 107 8.61 7.20 11.62
CA PHE A 107 7.93 6.88 10.37
C PHE A 107 8.18 7.90 9.26
N GLN A 108 8.31 9.17 9.61
CA GLN A 108 8.54 10.24 8.65
C GLN A 108 9.83 10.11 7.85
N THR A 109 10.77 9.29 8.30
CA THR A 109 12.02 9.04 7.57
C THR A 109 11.85 8.05 6.43
N VAL A 110 10.71 7.37 6.37
CA VAL A 110 10.42 6.39 5.33
C VAL A 110 9.84 7.11 4.12
N SER A 111 10.33 6.75 2.93
CA SER A 111 9.81 7.34 1.70
C SER A 111 8.35 6.96 1.50
N GLU A 112 7.50 7.96 1.27
CA GLU A 112 6.07 7.76 1.03
C GLU A 112 5.79 6.98 -0.26
N LYS A 113 6.77 6.88 -1.14
CA LYS A 113 6.63 6.19 -2.43
C LYS A 113 6.95 4.71 -2.37
N LEU A 114 7.47 4.22 -1.24
CA LEU A 114 7.81 2.81 -1.11
C LEU A 114 6.58 1.98 -0.75
N SER A 115 6.41 0.88 -1.44
CA SER A 115 5.40 -0.11 -1.09
C SER A 115 5.91 -1.01 0.03
N TRP A 116 4.98 -1.74 0.68
CA TRP A 116 5.36 -2.70 1.71
C TRP A 116 6.33 -3.76 1.18
N SER A 117 6.16 -4.20 -0.06
CA SER A 117 7.06 -5.16 -0.67
C SER A 117 8.50 -4.64 -0.77
N HIS A 118 8.67 -3.39 -1.15
CA HIS A 118 9.99 -2.76 -1.20
C HIS A 118 10.62 -2.66 0.19
N ILE A 119 9.81 -2.33 1.19
CA ILE A 119 10.29 -2.23 2.57
C ILE A 119 10.75 -3.60 3.08
N CYS A 120 10.01 -4.66 2.78
CA CYS A 120 10.43 -6.01 3.14
C CYS A 120 11.77 -6.38 2.53
N GLU A 121 12.01 -6.04 1.27
CA GLU A 121 13.29 -6.27 0.61
C GLU A 121 14.43 -5.51 1.31
N LEU A 122 14.20 -4.25 1.66
CA LEU A 122 15.19 -3.46 2.37
C LEU A 122 15.51 -4.05 3.75
N ILE A 123 14.52 -4.59 4.43
CA ILE A 123 14.71 -5.23 5.73
C ILE A 123 15.56 -6.49 5.60
N ILE A 124 15.33 -7.28 4.56
CA ILE A 124 16.10 -8.51 4.31
C ILE A 124 17.57 -8.18 4.04
N LEU A 125 17.84 -7.10 3.32
CA LEU A 125 19.21 -6.70 2.98
C LEU A 125 19.99 -6.14 4.16
N LYS A 126 19.35 -5.82 5.24
CA LYS A 126 19.99 -5.35 6.47
C LYS A 126 20.02 -6.43 7.54
#